data_d68bc1a62d1c93cc38c534df7422d48f
#
_entry.id   d68bc1a62d1c93cc38c534df7422d48f
#
_cell.length_a   1.000
_cell.length_b   1.000
_cell.length_c   1.000
_cell.angle_alpha   90.00
_cell.angle_beta   90.00
_cell.angle_gamma   90.00
#
_symmetry.space_group_name_H-M   'P 1'
#
loop_
_entity.id
_entity.type
_entity.pdbx_description
1 polymer ?
#
loop_
_entity_poly.entity_id
_entity_poly.type
_entity_poly.pdbx_seq_one_letter_code
_entity_poly.pdbx_strand_id
1 'polypeptide(L)'
;MTMGTDRGVSPNLQICVAPAACTETIRPVVCAMLPQRDSILSLLADEDSDTAGLVQNQLVSGGAKILDDLRELLPDASGRAERRLKETIALIAREDSERRFGEMCARFDENSDIEEAAWLLEEVLSPGEDFAELKQQIEAWSRELARRLEDKETPLQQVATTADFLGGELRFHGNEDDYYAEDNSLLPRVITNRFGNPITLSLVYIAIGRRAGLAIHGVGLPGHFVVRLGGIFFDPFHGGHRLQLEDCQKLLESQGLDLQPHHLQPCKGRVMLARILNNLLHTAESDDPKVAEKLLGWLQILQRATV
;
A
#
# COMPACT_ATOMS: atom_id res chain seq x y z
N MET A 1 -68.38 44.05 -33.28
CA MET A 1 -69.05 44.79 -32.22
C MET A 1 -68.64 44.21 -30.90
N THR A 2 -67.92 45.04 -30.20
CA THR A 2 -67.89 45.31 -28.76
C THR A 2 -67.24 44.23 -27.89
N MET A 3 -66.01 44.48 -27.49
CA MET A 3 -65.59 45.24 -26.30
C MET A 3 -65.92 44.57 -24.95
N GLY A 4 -64.88 44.37 -24.15
CA GLY A 4 -64.97 44.54 -22.72
C GLY A 4 -64.05 43.62 -21.93
N THR A 5 -62.87 44.12 -21.59
CA THR A 5 -62.31 44.44 -20.26
C THR A 5 -62.15 43.25 -19.27
N ASP A 6 -61.03 42.84 -19.05
CA ASP A 6 -60.02 43.21 -18.01
C ASP A 6 -60.42 43.01 -16.53
N ARG A 7 -59.68 42.29 -15.81
CA ARG A 7 -59.14 42.33 -14.42
C ARG A 7 -58.91 40.90 -13.84
N GLY A 8 -57.74 40.37 -13.77
CA GLY A 8 -56.85 40.58 -12.66
C GLY A 8 -57.23 39.80 -11.39
N VAL A 9 -56.67 38.60 -11.14
CA VAL A 9 -56.55 38.07 -9.78
C VAL A 9 -55.27 37.21 -9.70
N SER A 10 -54.57 37.45 -8.66
CA SER A 10 -53.28 36.95 -8.21
C SER A 10 -53.06 35.44 -8.18
N PRO A 11 -51.77 34.97 -8.11
CA PRO A 11 -51.44 33.59 -8.29
C PRO A 11 -51.62 32.77 -6.99
N ASN A 12 -52.26 31.64 -7.13
CA ASN A 12 -52.32 30.61 -6.13
C ASN A 12 -50.95 29.93 -5.97
N LEU A 13 -50.44 29.98 -4.74
CA LEU A 13 -49.31 29.22 -4.27
C LEU A 13 -49.68 27.72 -4.29
N GLN A 14 -49.23 27.01 -5.28
CA GLN A 14 -49.30 25.55 -5.32
C GLN A 14 -48.04 24.99 -4.66
N ILE A 15 -48.23 24.49 -3.45
CA ILE A 15 -47.20 23.73 -2.72
C ILE A 15 -47.01 22.40 -3.45
N CYS A 16 -45.97 22.29 -4.25
CA CYS A 16 -45.52 21.02 -4.77
C CYS A 16 -44.76 20.28 -3.65
N VAL A 17 -45.39 19.25 -3.10
CA VAL A 17 -44.72 18.22 -2.30
C VAL A 17 -43.86 17.41 -3.26
N ALA A 18 -42.56 17.58 -3.19
CA ALA A 18 -41.58 16.76 -3.93
C ALA A 18 -41.36 15.45 -3.22
N PRO A 19 -41.26 14.31 -3.93
CA PRO A 19 -40.96 13.02 -3.35
C PRO A 19 -39.48 12.91 -2.95
N ALA A 20 -39.24 12.17 -1.88
CA ALA A 20 -37.93 11.86 -1.34
C ALA A 20 -37.00 11.18 -2.37
N ALA A 21 -36.01 11.91 -2.84
CA ALA A 21 -34.79 11.41 -3.47
C ALA A 21 -33.72 12.52 -3.41
N CYS A 22 -33.07 12.68 -2.27
CA CYS A 22 -31.96 13.59 -2.12
C CYS A 22 -30.73 12.78 -1.62
N THR A 23 -30.03 12.18 -2.57
CA THR A 23 -28.65 11.67 -2.38
C THR A 23 -27.64 12.51 -3.18
N GLU A 24 -27.92 13.79 -3.43
CA GLU A 24 -27.06 14.68 -4.22
C GLU A 24 -26.87 16.06 -3.57
N THR A 25 -26.48 16.14 -2.30
CA THR A 25 -26.23 17.47 -1.72
C THR A 25 -25.12 17.47 -0.66
N ILE A 26 -24.00 16.76 -0.88
CA ILE A 26 -22.82 16.90 -0.03
C ILE A 26 -21.61 17.44 -0.83
N ARG A 27 -21.83 17.93 -2.04
CA ARG A 27 -20.75 18.47 -2.88
C ARG A 27 -20.33 19.93 -2.66
N PRO A 28 -21.03 20.82 -1.93
CA PRO A 28 -20.61 22.21 -1.88
C PRO A 28 -19.74 22.60 -0.69
N VAL A 29 -19.51 21.76 0.32
CA VAL A 29 -18.80 22.21 1.54
C VAL A 29 -17.29 22.14 1.38
N VAL A 30 -16.77 21.21 0.61
CA VAL A 30 -15.32 20.93 0.54
C VAL A 30 -14.60 21.77 -0.52
N CYS A 31 -15.24 22.08 -1.67
CA CYS A 31 -14.64 22.93 -2.70
C CYS A 31 -14.61 24.43 -2.32
N ALA A 32 -15.23 24.80 -1.19
CA ALA A 32 -15.23 26.16 -0.63
C ALA A 32 -14.17 26.37 0.46
N MET A 33 -13.27 25.42 0.71
CA MET A 33 -12.31 25.51 1.82
C MET A 33 -11.16 26.49 1.56
N LEU A 34 -10.78 26.72 0.31
CA LEU A 34 -9.70 27.68 -0.02
C LEU A 34 -9.94 29.11 0.52
N PRO A 35 -11.19 29.66 0.56
CA PRO A 35 -11.47 30.95 1.19
C PRO A 35 -11.45 30.91 2.73
N GLN A 36 -11.37 29.73 3.34
CA GLN A 36 -11.48 29.53 4.79
C GLN A 36 -10.21 28.99 5.45
N ARG A 37 -9.06 28.96 4.73
CA ARG A 37 -7.77 28.44 5.24
C ARG A 37 -7.42 29.01 6.61
N ASP A 38 -7.38 30.32 6.71
CA ASP A 38 -7.02 31.02 7.95
C ASP A 38 -8.02 30.73 9.08
N SER A 39 -9.31 30.58 8.75
CA SER A 39 -10.34 30.24 9.73
C SER A 39 -10.17 28.80 10.26
N ILE A 40 -9.87 27.85 9.38
CA ILE A 40 -9.61 26.46 9.79
C ILE A 40 -8.39 26.39 10.70
N LEU A 41 -7.28 27.02 10.30
CA LEU A 41 -6.06 27.04 11.11
C LEU A 41 -6.27 27.75 12.45
N SER A 42 -7.03 28.86 12.47
CA SER A 42 -7.37 29.59 13.69
C SER A 42 -8.18 28.72 14.66
N LEU A 43 -9.20 28.02 14.16
CA LEU A 43 -10.05 27.12 14.96
C LEU A 43 -9.29 25.88 15.44
N LEU A 44 -8.39 25.33 14.62
CA LEU A 44 -7.50 24.25 15.04
C LEU A 44 -6.46 24.71 16.07
N ALA A 45 -6.11 26.00 16.10
CA ALA A 45 -5.21 26.59 17.10
C ALA A 45 -5.91 26.90 18.43
N ASP A 46 -7.25 26.89 18.48
CA ASP A 46 -8.05 27.29 19.64
C ASP A 46 -7.60 26.54 20.92
N GLU A 47 -7.64 27.27 22.05
CA GLU A 47 -7.33 26.68 23.37
C GLU A 47 -8.42 25.74 23.84
N ASP A 48 -9.67 26.02 23.45
CA ASP A 48 -10.79 25.16 23.73
C ASP A 48 -10.71 23.87 22.88
N SER A 49 -10.48 22.76 23.56
CA SER A 49 -10.37 21.45 22.93
C SER A 49 -11.70 20.98 22.30
N ASP A 50 -12.84 21.42 22.82
CA ASP A 50 -14.15 21.03 22.32
C ASP A 50 -14.42 21.70 20.97
N THR A 51 -14.12 23.00 20.86
CA THR A 51 -14.20 23.75 19.59
C THR A 51 -13.28 23.15 18.53
N ALA A 52 -12.02 22.91 18.87
CA ALA A 52 -11.08 22.31 17.93
C ALA A 52 -11.46 20.87 17.56
N GLY A 53 -11.98 20.08 18.51
CA GLY A 53 -12.49 18.72 18.27
C GLY A 53 -13.67 18.67 17.31
N LEU A 54 -14.61 19.65 17.41
CA LEU A 54 -15.71 19.77 16.46
C LEU A 54 -15.21 20.02 15.02
N VAL A 55 -14.20 20.87 14.88
CA VAL A 55 -13.59 21.16 13.56
C VAL A 55 -12.87 19.92 13.03
N GLN A 56 -12.07 19.21 13.86
CA GLN A 56 -11.42 17.97 13.47
C GLN A 56 -12.45 16.93 13.01
N ASN A 57 -13.53 16.72 13.76
CA ASN A 57 -14.60 15.77 13.39
C ASN A 57 -15.29 16.16 12.07
N GLN A 58 -15.50 17.46 11.83
CA GLN A 58 -16.06 17.94 10.58
C GLN A 58 -15.10 17.68 9.41
N LEU A 59 -13.80 17.89 9.58
CA LEU A 59 -12.78 17.59 8.59
C LEU A 59 -12.71 16.07 8.33
N VAL A 60 -12.70 15.24 9.37
CA VAL A 60 -12.73 13.78 9.22
C VAL A 60 -13.94 13.31 8.41
N SER A 61 -15.11 13.91 8.62
CA SER A 61 -16.32 13.59 7.86
C SER A 61 -16.20 13.88 6.35
N GLY A 62 -15.27 14.73 5.93
CA GLY A 62 -14.91 14.97 4.53
C GLY A 62 -14.21 13.79 3.85
N GLY A 63 -13.58 12.92 4.64
CA GLY A 63 -12.89 11.72 4.18
C GLY A 63 -11.71 12.01 3.25
N ALA A 64 -11.29 11.00 2.50
CA ALA A 64 -10.10 11.08 1.62
C ALA A 64 -10.12 12.20 0.59
N LYS A 65 -11.30 12.70 0.23
CA LYS A 65 -11.47 13.75 -0.80
C LYS A 65 -10.82 15.09 -0.43
N ILE A 66 -10.61 15.34 0.86
CA ILE A 66 -10.03 16.59 1.34
C ILE A 66 -8.57 16.43 1.81
N LEU A 67 -7.98 15.26 1.69
CA LEU A 67 -6.61 15.02 2.18
C LEU A 67 -5.58 15.95 1.54
N ASP A 68 -5.66 16.16 0.23
CA ASP A 68 -4.71 17.01 -0.48
C ASP A 68 -4.89 18.47 -0.07
N ASP A 69 -6.15 18.95 0.05
CA ASP A 69 -6.45 20.30 0.55
C ASP A 69 -5.88 20.50 1.98
N LEU A 70 -6.02 19.48 2.86
CA LEU A 70 -5.47 19.55 4.21
C LEU A 70 -3.93 19.54 4.24
N ARG A 71 -3.30 18.76 3.37
CA ARG A 71 -1.83 18.73 3.22
C ARG A 71 -1.29 20.10 2.76
N GLU A 72 -2.02 20.79 1.87
CA GLU A 72 -1.67 22.15 1.45
C GLU A 72 -1.75 23.20 2.56
N LEU A 73 -2.43 22.93 3.68
CA LEU A 73 -2.46 23.81 4.85
C LEU A 73 -1.25 23.64 5.77
N LEU A 74 -0.52 22.54 5.68
CA LEU A 74 0.58 22.21 6.60
C LEU A 74 1.69 23.27 6.62
N PRO A 75 2.13 23.85 5.49
CA PRO A 75 3.18 24.88 5.49
C PRO A 75 2.78 26.15 6.25
N ASP A 76 1.50 26.46 6.32
CA ASP A 76 0.95 27.65 6.98
C ASP A 76 0.55 27.37 8.45
N ALA A 77 0.52 26.10 8.84
CA ALA A 77 0.14 25.68 10.18
C ALA A 77 1.32 25.75 11.15
N SER A 78 1.06 26.06 12.41
CA SER A 78 2.07 26.08 13.47
C SER A 78 1.48 25.68 14.83
N GLY A 79 2.33 25.18 15.73
CA GLY A 79 1.97 24.89 17.11
C GLY A 79 0.82 23.88 17.25
N ARG A 80 -0.30 24.28 17.89
CA ARG A 80 -1.47 23.40 18.10
C ARG A 80 -2.20 23.08 16.80
N ALA A 81 -2.33 24.08 15.91
CA ALA A 81 -2.98 23.86 14.61
C ALA A 81 -2.24 22.82 13.77
N GLU A 82 -0.92 22.92 13.70
CA GLU A 82 -0.09 21.95 12.97
C GLU A 82 -0.26 20.52 13.52
N ARG A 83 -0.16 20.38 14.85
CA ARG A 83 -0.33 19.06 15.48
C ARG A 83 -1.71 18.45 15.19
N ARG A 84 -2.80 19.22 15.42
CA ARG A 84 -4.16 18.75 15.21
C ARG A 84 -4.45 18.49 13.73
N LEU A 85 -3.88 19.28 12.83
CA LEU A 85 -4.01 19.07 11.39
C LEU A 85 -3.30 17.76 10.98
N LYS A 86 -2.09 17.50 11.46
CA LYS A 86 -1.38 16.23 11.24
C LYS A 86 -2.16 15.03 11.79
N GLU A 87 -2.72 15.13 12.99
CA GLU A 87 -3.58 14.11 13.60
C GLU A 87 -4.81 13.84 12.75
N THR A 88 -5.47 14.89 12.23
CA THR A 88 -6.64 14.78 11.37
C THR A 88 -6.32 14.12 10.03
N ILE A 89 -5.23 14.54 9.39
CA ILE A 89 -4.72 13.93 8.14
C ILE A 89 -4.42 12.45 8.36
N ALA A 90 -3.70 12.11 9.44
CA ALA A 90 -3.37 10.72 9.74
C ALA A 90 -4.61 9.85 9.99
N LEU A 91 -5.63 10.39 10.68
CA LEU A 91 -6.88 9.67 10.92
C LEU A 91 -7.63 9.39 9.62
N ILE A 92 -7.82 10.43 8.77
CA ILE A 92 -8.51 10.27 7.48
C ILE A 92 -7.74 9.31 6.56
N ALA A 93 -6.42 9.45 6.49
CA ALA A 93 -5.56 8.60 5.67
C ALA A 93 -5.65 7.13 6.12
N ARG A 94 -5.66 6.90 7.44
CA ARG A 94 -5.81 5.55 8.02
C ARG A 94 -7.15 4.91 7.63
N GLU A 95 -8.26 5.61 7.86
CA GLU A 95 -9.59 5.08 7.53
C GLU A 95 -9.73 4.74 6.05
N ASP A 96 -9.20 5.61 5.17
CA ASP A 96 -9.24 5.36 3.73
C ASP A 96 -8.35 4.19 3.30
N SER A 97 -7.11 4.15 3.77
CA SER A 97 -6.17 3.07 3.43
C SER A 97 -6.64 1.71 3.96
N GLU A 98 -7.18 1.65 5.19
CA GLU A 98 -7.77 0.42 5.75
C GLU A 98 -8.95 -0.09 4.92
N ARG A 99 -9.84 0.80 4.51
CA ARG A 99 -10.98 0.47 3.64
C ARG A 99 -10.50 -0.05 2.28
N ARG A 100 -9.58 0.68 1.62
CA ARG A 100 -9.01 0.31 0.31
C ARG A 100 -8.28 -1.03 0.38
N PHE A 101 -7.51 -1.27 1.42
CA PHE A 101 -6.78 -2.52 1.61
C PHE A 101 -7.74 -3.69 1.86
N GLY A 102 -8.78 -3.51 2.68
CA GLY A 102 -9.83 -4.51 2.87
C GLY A 102 -10.58 -4.86 1.58
N GLU A 103 -10.93 -3.86 0.76
CA GLU A 103 -11.53 -4.05 -0.55
C GLU A 103 -10.59 -4.77 -1.52
N MET A 104 -9.30 -4.44 -1.50
CA MET A 104 -8.28 -5.12 -2.27
C MET A 104 -8.15 -6.59 -1.86
N CYS A 105 -8.05 -6.90 -0.56
CA CYS A 105 -7.99 -8.28 -0.07
C CYS A 105 -9.21 -9.11 -0.51
N ALA A 106 -10.40 -8.51 -0.49
CA ALA A 106 -11.64 -9.18 -0.89
C ALA A 106 -11.71 -9.51 -2.39
N ARG A 107 -11.05 -8.71 -3.23
CA ARG A 107 -11.05 -8.86 -4.70
C ARG A 107 -9.73 -9.40 -5.26
N PHE A 108 -8.74 -9.70 -4.40
CA PHE A 108 -7.40 -10.08 -4.82
C PHE A 108 -7.43 -11.37 -5.64
N ASP A 109 -7.06 -11.30 -6.91
CA ASP A 109 -7.05 -12.41 -7.87
C ASP A 109 -5.67 -12.61 -8.54
N GLU A 110 -5.64 -13.38 -9.63
CA GLU A 110 -4.39 -13.69 -10.35
C GLU A 110 -3.82 -12.49 -11.13
N ASN A 111 -4.65 -11.47 -11.42
CA ASN A 111 -4.25 -10.26 -12.14
C ASN A 111 -3.88 -9.12 -11.18
N SER A 112 -4.12 -9.28 -9.89
CA SER A 112 -3.86 -8.27 -8.88
C SER A 112 -2.36 -8.07 -8.69
N ASP A 113 -1.94 -6.80 -8.60
CA ASP A 113 -0.53 -6.46 -8.40
C ASP A 113 -0.15 -6.57 -6.92
N ILE A 114 0.78 -7.49 -6.64
CA ILE A 114 1.30 -7.70 -5.28
C ILE A 114 2.09 -6.49 -4.77
N GLU A 115 2.76 -5.74 -5.65
CA GLU A 115 3.49 -4.54 -5.24
C GLU A 115 2.53 -3.42 -4.85
N GLU A 116 1.45 -3.21 -5.63
CA GLU A 116 0.40 -2.26 -5.25
C GLU A 116 -0.22 -2.61 -3.89
N ALA A 117 -0.49 -3.90 -3.65
CA ALA A 117 -0.99 -4.37 -2.37
C ALA A 117 -0.01 -4.12 -1.21
N ALA A 118 1.29 -4.32 -1.43
CA ALA A 118 2.31 -4.05 -0.43
C ALA A 118 2.40 -2.55 -0.11
N TRP A 119 2.39 -1.67 -1.11
CA TRP A 119 2.38 -0.23 -0.87
C TRP A 119 1.11 0.24 -0.14
N LEU A 120 -0.05 -0.30 -0.49
CA LEU A 120 -1.28 0.04 0.21
C LEU A 120 -1.27 -0.46 1.66
N LEU A 121 -0.66 -1.62 1.94
CA LEU A 121 -0.45 -2.10 3.30
C LEU A 121 0.44 -1.14 4.11
N GLU A 122 1.49 -0.58 3.50
CA GLU A 122 2.33 0.43 4.15
C GLU A 122 1.56 1.72 4.46
N GLU A 123 0.67 2.16 3.56
CA GLU A 123 -0.22 3.30 3.82
C GLU A 123 -1.14 3.06 5.03
N VAL A 124 -1.52 1.80 5.29
CA VAL A 124 -2.30 1.41 6.48
C VAL A 124 -1.45 1.43 7.75
N LEU A 125 -0.23 0.89 7.68
CA LEU A 125 0.67 0.75 8.83
C LEU A 125 1.30 2.09 9.22
N SER A 126 1.53 2.98 8.24
CA SER A 126 2.13 4.30 8.42
C SER A 126 1.24 5.39 7.81
N PRO A 127 0.06 5.67 8.41
CA PRO A 127 -0.94 6.56 7.83
C PRO A 127 -0.42 8.00 7.73
N GLY A 128 -0.52 8.56 6.53
CA GLY A 128 -0.09 9.93 6.24
C GLY A 128 1.37 10.07 5.81
N GLU A 129 2.17 9.01 5.85
CA GLU A 129 3.50 9.01 5.25
C GLU A 129 3.43 9.06 3.71
N ASP A 130 4.38 9.74 3.10
CA ASP A 130 4.53 9.81 1.65
C ASP A 130 5.67 8.91 1.18
N PHE A 131 5.32 7.93 0.35
CA PHE A 131 6.27 6.98 -0.23
C PHE A 131 6.68 7.31 -1.68
N ALA A 132 6.36 8.52 -2.17
CA ALA A 132 6.62 8.91 -3.56
C ALA A 132 8.11 8.82 -3.92
N GLU A 133 9.01 9.26 -3.03
CA GLU A 133 10.45 9.20 -3.26
C GLU A 133 10.95 7.75 -3.37
N LEU A 134 10.46 6.84 -2.53
CA LEU A 134 10.84 5.43 -2.57
C LEU A 134 10.30 4.73 -3.83
N LYS A 135 9.07 5.06 -4.24
CA LYS A 135 8.50 4.59 -5.51
C LYS A 135 9.32 5.08 -6.71
N GLN A 136 9.74 6.35 -6.71
CA GLN A 136 10.64 6.91 -7.73
C GLN A 136 12.01 6.24 -7.73
N GLN A 137 12.52 5.86 -6.56
CA GLN A 137 13.79 5.14 -6.44
C GLN A 137 13.71 3.74 -7.10
N ILE A 138 12.61 2.99 -6.88
CA ILE A 138 12.36 1.71 -7.58
C ILE A 138 12.33 1.93 -9.09
N GLU A 139 11.64 2.95 -9.57
CA GLU A 139 11.59 3.30 -10.99
C GLU A 139 12.99 3.62 -11.55
N ALA A 140 13.82 4.35 -10.82
CA ALA A 140 15.18 4.66 -11.24
C ALA A 140 16.04 3.39 -11.35
N TRP A 141 15.97 2.49 -10.37
CA TRP A 141 16.68 1.20 -10.41
C TRP A 141 16.16 0.29 -11.52
N SER A 142 14.86 0.29 -11.76
CA SER A 142 14.25 -0.50 -12.83
C SER A 142 14.76 -0.05 -14.20
N ARG A 143 14.86 1.26 -14.45
CA ARG A 143 15.44 1.81 -15.70
C ARG A 143 16.92 1.46 -15.84
N GLU A 144 17.68 1.54 -14.76
CA GLU A 144 19.11 1.17 -14.79
C GLU A 144 19.29 -0.33 -15.06
N LEU A 145 18.48 -1.19 -14.40
CA LEU A 145 18.51 -2.63 -14.69
C LEU A 145 18.12 -2.92 -16.15
N ALA A 146 17.08 -2.29 -16.67
CA ALA A 146 16.67 -2.46 -18.07
C ALA A 146 17.81 -2.12 -19.03
N ARG A 147 18.54 -1.01 -18.82
CA ARG A 147 19.70 -0.62 -19.60
C ARG A 147 20.82 -1.67 -19.55
N ARG A 148 21.08 -2.28 -18.40
CA ARG A 148 22.08 -3.35 -18.24
C ARG A 148 21.69 -4.66 -18.90
N LEU A 149 20.41 -4.85 -19.16
CA LEU A 149 19.84 -6.06 -19.77
C LEU A 149 19.77 -5.98 -21.30
N GLU A 150 20.03 -4.84 -21.93
CA GLU A 150 19.89 -4.62 -23.38
C GLU A 150 20.63 -5.66 -24.25
N ASP A 151 21.78 -6.16 -23.78
CA ASP A 151 22.62 -7.15 -24.48
C ASP A 151 22.58 -8.55 -23.82
N LYS A 152 21.66 -8.81 -22.89
CA LYS A 152 21.55 -10.07 -22.13
C LYS A 152 20.43 -10.94 -22.70
N GLU A 153 20.78 -11.81 -23.64
CA GLU A 153 19.81 -12.62 -24.37
C GLU A 153 19.36 -13.88 -23.61
N THR A 154 20.22 -14.40 -22.73
CA THR A 154 19.93 -15.66 -22.02
C THR A 154 19.42 -15.43 -20.60
N PRO A 155 18.52 -16.28 -20.09
CA PRO A 155 18.07 -16.19 -18.70
C PRO A 155 19.23 -16.21 -17.69
N LEU A 156 20.29 -16.94 -17.97
CA LEU A 156 21.47 -17.01 -17.10
C LEU A 156 22.20 -15.68 -17.00
N GLN A 157 22.38 -14.97 -18.13
CA GLN A 157 22.95 -13.64 -18.14
C GLN A 157 22.06 -12.64 -17.42
N GLN A 158 20.74 -12.72 -17.65
CA GLN A 158 19.75 -11.84 -17.01
C GLN A 158 19.74 -12.02 -15.47
N VAL A 159 19.77 -13.27 -15.00
CA VAL A 159 19.86 -13.57 -13.55
C VAL A 159 21.17 -13.04 -12.97
N ALA A 160 22.30 -13.29 -13.61
CA ALA A 160 23.60 -12.80 -13.14
C ALA A 160 23.63 -11.27 -13.08
N THR A 161 23.18 -10.57 -14.13
CA THR A 161 23.11 -9.10 -14.16
C THR A 161 22.18 -8.55 -13.07
N THR A 162 21.03 -9.21 -12.83
CA THR A 162 20.10 -8.80 -11.79
C THR A 162 20.68 -8.98 -10.40
N ALA A 163 21.34 -10.14 -10.13
CA ALA A 163 21.98 -10.42 -8.87
C ALA A 163 23.16 -9.48 -8.58
N ASP A 164 24.03 -9.25 -9.58
CA ASP A 164 25.15 -8.32 -9.47
C ASP A 164 24.67 -6.88 -9.16
N PHE A 165 23.60 -6.45 -9.81
CA PHE A 165 23.07 -5.11 -9.58
C PHE A 165 22.35 -4.99 -8.25
N LEU A 166 21.34 -5.85 -7.97
CA LEU A 166 20.52 -5.72 -6.76
C LEU A 166 21.23 -6.20 -5.51
N GLY A 167 21.88 -7.38 -5.56
CA GLY A 167 22.60 -7.96 -4.45
C GLY A 167 24.01 -7.40 -4.29
N GLY A 168 24.75 -7.25 -5.39
CA GLY A 168 26.14 -6.80 -5.36
C GLY A 168 26.27 -5.29 -5.15
N GLU A 169 25.73 -4.48 -6.06
CA GLU A 169 25.91 -3.02 -6.01
C GLU A 169 24.94 -2.33 -5.04
N LEU A 170 23.64 -2.61 -5.13
CA LEU A 170 22.65 -2.04 -4.23
C LEU A 170 22.62 -2.70 -2.86
N ARG A 171 23.27 -3.85 -2.72
CA ARG A 171 23.47 -4.59 -1.46
C ARG A 171 22.17 -5.02 -0.78
N PHE A 172 21.16 -5.39 -1.55
CA PHE A 172 20.00 -6.05 -0.98
C PHE A 172 20.35 -7.46 -0.53
N HIS A 173 20.17 -7.74 0.77
CA HIS A 173 20.49 -9.03 1.39
C HIS A 173 19.60 -9.32 2.60
N GLY A 174 19.64 -10.56 3.10
CA GLY A 174 18.92 -10.97 4.30
C GLY A 174 19.46 -10.31 5.56
N ASN A 175 18.56 -10.06 6.51
CA ASN A 175 18.93 -9.68 7.87
C ASN A 175 19.14 -10.95 8.71
N GLU A 176 20.35 -11.47 8.72
CA GLU A 176 20.70 -12.69 9.48
C GLU A 176 20.87 -12.39 10.97
N ASP A 177 21.29 -11.17 11.33
CA ASP A 177 21.57 -10.77 12.70
C ASP A 177 20.29 -10.58 13.53
N ASP A 178 19.21 -10.08 12.87
CA ASP A 178 17.89 -9.89 13.49
C ASP A 178 16.77 -10.29 12.51
N TYR A 179 16.64 -11.60 12.31
CA TYR A 179 15.73 -12.17 11.33
C TYR A 179 14.26 -11.81 11.57
N TYR A 180 13.86 -11.65 12.83
CA TYR A 180 12.47 -11.38 13.23
C TYR A 180 12.17 -9.90 13.44
N ALA A 181 13.07 -8.99 13.13
CA ALA A 181 12.79 -7.56 13.20
C ALA A 181 11.61 -7.19 12.30
N GLU A 182 10.69 -6.38 12.81
CA GLU A 182 9.51 -5.89 12.08
C GLU A 182 9.90 -5.20 10.77
N ASP A 183 10.95 -4.37 10.80
CA ASP A 183 11.50 -3.65 9.65
C ASP A 183 11.81 -4.56 8.44
N ASN A 184 12.10 -5.84 8.67
CA ASN A 184 12.36 -6.81 7.60
C ASN A 184 11.12 -7.11 6.75
N SER A 185 9.92 -6.86 7.28
CA SER A 185 8.64 -7.11 6.61
C SER A 185 8.05 -5.86 5.97
N LEU A 186 8.57 -4.67 6.28
CA LEU A 186 8.09 -3.38 5.82
C LEU A 186 8.83 -2.94 4.56
N LEU A 187 8.12 -2.85 3.43
CA LEU A 187 8.72 -2.55 2.12
C LEU A 187 9.55 -1.25 2.10
N PRO A 188 9.08 -0.10 2.67
CA PRO A 188 9.87 1.13 2.74
C PRO A 188 11.16 0.96 3.53
N ARG A 189 11.14 0.20 4.62
CA ARG A 189 12.31 -0.09 5.46
C ARG A 189 13.32 -0.94 4.70
N VAL A 190 12.85 -1.99 4.03
CA VAL A 190 13.72 -2.85 3.20
C VAL A 190 14.35 -2.08 2.05
N ILE A 191 13.61 -1.20 1.39
CA ILE A 191 14.15 -0.33 0.33
C ILE A 191 15.21 0.62 0.88
N THR A 192 15.01 1.19 2.06
CA THR A 192 15.93 2.14 2.68
C THR A 192 17.16 1.46 3.23
N ASN A 193 16.97 0.40 4.01
CA ASN A 193 18.02 -0.27 4.77
C ASN A 193 18.80 -1.29 3.95
N ARG A 194 18.27 -1.76 2.80
CA ARG A 194 18.83 -2.78 1.91
C ARG A 194 18.83 -4.20 2.48
N PHE A 195 18.21 -4.43 3.60
CA PHE A 195 18.05 -5.76 4.16
C PHE A 195 16.60 -6.02 4.57
N GLY A 196 16.24 -7.29 4.62
CA GLY A 196 14.88 -7.70 4.94
C GLY A 196 14.73 -9.20 5.06
N ASN A 197 13.50 -9.68 5.15
CA ASN A 197 13.19 -11.10 5.13
C ASN A 197 13.08 -11.65 3.68
N PRO A 198 13.06 -12.98 3.50
CA PRO A 198 13.09 -13.58 2.15
C PRO A 198 11.97 -13.12 1.21
N ILE A 199 10.75 -12.93 1.72
CA ILE A 199 9.62 -12.56 0.86
C ILE A 199 9.64 -11.07 0.49
N THR A 200 9.98 -10.18 1.40
CA THR A 200 10.02 -8.73 1.11
C THR A 200 11.17 -8.39 0.17
N LEU A 201 12.35 -9.03 0.35
CA LEU A 201 13.46 -8.92 -0.60
C LEU A 201 13.06 -9.47 -1.98
N SER A 202 12.39 -10.62 -2.03
CA SER A 202 11.90 -11.18 -3.29
C SER A 202 10.89 -10.25 -3.98
N LEU A 203 10.03 -9.56 -3.21
CA LEU A 203 9.12 -8.55 -3.74
C LEU A 203 9.89 -7.38 -4.39
N VAL A 204 10.97 -6.89 -3.76
CA VAL A 204 11.84 -5.85 -4.35
C VAL A 204 12.43 -6.32 -5.68
N TYR A 205 12.97 -7.55 -5.73
CA TYR A 205 13.52 -8.11 -6.97
C TYR A 205 12.46 -8.28 -8.06
N ILE A 206 11.25 -8.71 -7.69
CA ILE A 206 10.12 -8.86 -8.62
C ILE A 206 9.66 -7.49 -9.14
N ALA A 207 9.52 -6.50 -8.27
CA ALA A 207 9.07 -5.14 -8.62
C ALA A 207 10.04 -4.48 -9.61
N ILE A 208 11.34 -4.50 -9.30
CA ILE A 208 12.37 -3.90 -10.15
C ILE A 208 12.54 -4.72 -11.45
N GLY A 209 12.61 -6.05 -11.35
CA GLY A 209 12.82 -6.93 -12.49
C GLY A 209 11.69 -6.88 -13.50
N ARG A 210 10.42 -6.89 -13.06
CA ARG A 210 9.24 -6.79 -13.96
C ARG A 210 9.22 -5.45 -14.71
N ARG A 211 9.50 -4.34 -14.04
CA ARG A 211 9.62 -3.03 -14.67
C ARG A 211 10.78 -2.97 -15.68
N ALA A 212 11.85 -3.71 -15.42
CA ALA A 212 12.97 -3.86 -16.34
C ALA A 212 12.70 -4.84 -17.50
N GLY A 213 11.48 -5.39 -17.62
CA GLY A 213 11.06 -6.30 -18.70
C GLY A 213 11.33 -7.79 -18.45
N LEU A 214 11.72 -8.18 -17.23
CA LEU A 214 11.97 -9.57 -16.89
C LEU A 214 10.69 -10.31 -16.49
N ALA A 215 10.52 -11.55 -16.97
CA ALA A 215 9.47 -12.46 -16.52
C ALA A 215 9.86 -13.16 -15.21
N ILE A 216 10.08 -12.37 -14.16
CA ILE A 216 10.48 -12.83 -12.83
C ILE A 216 9.27 -13.17 -11.96
N HIS A 217 9.34 -14.29 -11.25
CA HIS A 217 8.27 -14.81 -10.41
C HIS A 217 8.80 -15.21 -9.03
N GLY A 218 7.99 -15.01 -8.00
CA GLY A 218 8.25 -15.54 -6.67
C GLY A 218 8.01 -17.04 -6.61
N VAL A 219 8.76 -17.73 -5.78
CA VAL A 219 8.63 -19.17 -5.48
C VAL A 219 8.64 -19.37 -3.98
N GLY A 220 7.52 -19.86 -3.45
CA GLY A 220 7.31 -20.02 -2.02
C GLY A 220 7.74 -21.39 -1.51
N LEU A 221 8.97 -21.50 -1.08
CA LEU A 221 9.45 -22.68 -0.37
C LEU A 221 8.96 -22.68 1.10
N PRO A 222 8.66 -23.84 1.69
CA PRO A 222 8.48 -23.96 3.14
C PRO A 222 9.68 -23.36 3.90
N GLY A 223 9.41 -22.43 4.81
CA GLY A 223 10.44 -21.74 5.59
C GLY A 223 11.30 -20.73 4.82
N HIS A 224 11.15 -20.60 3.49
CA HIS A 224 11.93 -19.67 2.68
C HIS A 224 11.14 -19.11 1.47
N PHE A 225 11.69 -18.08 0.81
CA PHE A 225 11.11 -17.51 -0.40
C PHE A 225 12.22 -17.09 -1.36
N VAL A 226 12.12 -17.50 -2.61
CA VAL A 226 13.10 -17.24 -3.65
C VAL A 226 12.43 -16.69 -4.91
N VAL A 227 13.20 -16.30 -5.90
CA VAL A 227 12.70 -15.86 -7.20
C VAL A 227 13.16 -16.79 -8.33
N ARG A 228 12.39 -16.80 -9.43
CA ARG A 228 12.65 -17.61 -10.61
C ARG A 228 12.54 -16.77 -11.87
N LEU A 229 13.51 -16.92 -12.77
CA LEU A 229 13.52 -16.33 -14.11
C LEU A 229 13.96 -17.38 -15.13
N GLY A 230 13.13 -17.65 -16.16
CA GLY A 230 13.47 -18.59 -17.23
C GLY A 230 13.87 -19.99 -16.76
N GLY A 231 13.32 -20.46 -15.62
CA GLY A 231 13.66 -21.77 -15.04
C GLY A 231 14.84 -21.73 -14.08
N ILE A 232 15.54 -20.63 -13.90
CA ILE A 232 16.65 -20.45 -12.97
C ILE A 232 16.14 -19.87 -11.66
N PHE A 233 16.48 -20.52 -10.54
CA PHE A 233 16.17 -20.03 -9.19
C PHE A 233 17.35 -19.23 -8.65
N PHE A 234 17.06 -18.15 -7.94
CA PHE A 234 18.05 -17.35 -7.24
C PHE A 234 17.44 -16.70 -6.00
N ASP A 235 18.28 -16.43 -5.02
CA ASP A 235 17.88 -16.11 -3.65
C ASP A 235 18.20 -14.66 -3.28
N PRO A 236 17.19 -13.76 -3.28
CA PRO A 236 17.38 -12.38 -2.85
C PRO A 236 17.90 -12.24 -1.41
N PHE A 237 17.55 -13.18 -0.51
CA PHE A 237 18.03 -13.18 0.86
C PHE A 237 19.55 -13.36 0.95
N HIS A 238 20.12 -14.16 0.05
CA HIS A 238 21.56 -14.33 -0.11
C HIS A 238 22.10 -13.52 -1.31
N GLY A 239 21.64 -12.25 -1.46
CA GLY A 239 22.18 -11.32 -2.46
C GLY A 239 21.94 -11.73 -3.92
N GLY A 240 20.92 -12.51 -4.21
CA GLY A 240 20.64 -13.02 -5.55
C GLY A 240 21.46 -14.27 -5.93
N HIS A 241 22.01 -14.98 -4.95
CA HIS A 241 22.77 -16.22 -5.21
C HIS A 241 21.93 -17.23 -6.01
N ARG A 242 22.50 -17.76 -7.09
CA ARG A 242 21.86 -18.77 -7.92
C ARG A 242 21.74 -20.08 -7.18
N LEU A 243 20.52 -20.67 -7.17
CA LEU A 243 20.24 -21.97 -6.56
C LEU A 243 20.17 -23.08 -7.60
N GLN A 244 20.70 -24.23 -7.27
CA GLN A 244 20.44 -25.51 -7.95
C GLN A 244 19.23 -26.19 -7.29
N LEU A 245 18.70 -27.25 -7.92
CA LEU A 245 17.60 -28.04 -7.32
C LEU A 245 18.00 -28.68 -5.99
N GLU A 246 19.25 -29.10 -5.90
CA GLU A 246 19.85 -29.66 -4.69
C GLU A 246 19.87 -28.66 -3.52
N ASP A 247 20.05 -27.37 -3.81
CA ASP A 247 20.01 -26.32 -2.79
C ASP A 247 18.57 -26.08 -2.32
N CYS A 248 17.58 -26.08 -3.25
CA CYS A 248 16.17 -26.05 -2.90
C CYS A 248 15.76 -27.26 -2.05
N GLN A 249 16.30 -28.46 -2.37
CA GLN A 249 16.04 -29.66 -1.60
C GLN A 249 16.59 -29.54 -0.16
N LYS A 250 17.82 -29.06 0.01
CA LYS A 250 18.42 -28.86 1.34
C LYS A 250 17.61 -27.87 2.18
N LEU A 251 17.09 -26.80 1.57
CA LEU A 251 16.21 -25.84 2.26
C LEU A 251 14.95 -26.53 2.81
N LEU A 252 14.34 -27.44 2.06
CA LEU A 252 13.17 -28.19 2.53
C LEU A 252 13.52 -29.25 3.56
N GLU A 253 14.63 -29.98 3.37
CA GLU A 253 15.12 -30.97 4.32
C GLU A 253 15.37 -30.37 5.71
N SER A 254 15.83 -29.13 5.78
CA SER A 254 15.97 -28.40 7.05
C SER A 254 14.64 -28.19 7.78
N GLN A 255 13.51 -28.25 7.06
CA GLN A 255 12.15 -28.21 7.60
C GLN A 255 11.51 -29.60 7.74
N GLY A 256 12.26 -30.68 7.51
CA GLY A 256 11.75 -32.05 7.55
C GLY A 256 10.84 -32.42 6.37
N LEU A 257 10.99 -31.76 5.24
CA LEU A 257 10.15 -31.94 4.05
C LEU A 257 10.98 -32.38 2.84
N ASP A 258 10.37 -33.19 1.97
CA ASP A 258 10.93 -33.55 0.67
C ASP A 258 10.54 -32.53 -0.40
N LEU A 259 11.46 -32.26 -1.33
CA LEU A 259 11.17 -31.40 -2.48
C LEU A 259 10.15 -32.06 -3.42
N GLN A 260 9.05 -31.37 -3.66
CA GLN A 260 8.01 -31.79 -4.58
C GLN A 260 7.91 -30.78 -5.75
N PRO A 261 7.49 -31.22 -6.95
CA PRO A 261 7.38 -30.34 -8.13
C PRO A 261 6.52 -29.08 -7.90
N HIS A 262 5.50 -29.16 -7.06
CA HIS A 262 4.64 -28.01 -6.76
C HIS A 262 5.35 -26.92 -5.93
N HIS A 263 6.37 -27.27 -5.14
CA HIS A 263 7.17 -26.28 -4.40
C HIS A 263 7.96 -25.34 -5.31
N LEU A 264 8.24 -25.77 -6.55
CA LEU A 264 9.04 -25.02 -7.53
C LEU A 264 8.18 -24.17 -8.49
N GLN A 265 6.86 -24.20 -8.32
CA GLN A 265 5.95 -23.45 -9.18
C GLN A 265 5.91 -21.96 -8.77
N PRO A 266 5.64 -21.07 -9.74
CA PRO A 266 5.41 -19.67 -9.44
C PRO A 266 4.34 -19.48 -8.36
N CYS A 267 4.66 -18.71 -7.35
CA CYS A 267 3.76 -18.37 -6.26
C CYS A 267 2.72 -17.35 -6.74
N LYS A 268 1.45 -17.60 -6.46
CA LYS A 268 0.38 -16.65 -6.76
C LYS A 268 0.51 -15.40 -5.85
N GLY A 269 0.17 -14.23 -6.36
CA GLY A 269 0.21 -12.96 -5.61
C GLY A 269 -0.53 -13.03 -4.28
N ARG A 270 -1.70 -13.69 -4.25
CA ARG A 270 -2.47 -13.93 -3.02
C ARG A 270 -1.68 -14.68 -1.93
N VAL A 271 -0.91 -15.71 -2.32
CA VAL A 271 -0.07 -16.48 -1.37
C VAL A 271 1.10 -15.61 -0.88
N MET A 272 1.64 -14.76 -1.75
CA MET A 272 2.66 -13.79 -1.36
C MET A 272 2.11 -12.79 -0.34
N LEU A 273 0.94 -12.19 -0.62
CA LEU A 273 0.30 -11.25 0.30
C LEU A 273 -0.02 -11.91 1.65
N ALA A 274 -0.55 -13.14 1.64
CA ALA A 274 -0.81 -13.89 2.87
C ALA A 274 0.46 -14.13 3.68
N ARG A 275 1.61 -14.41 3.04
CA ARG A 275 2.90 -14.57 3.74
C ARG A 275 3.40 -13.26 4.33
N ILE A 276 3.27 -12.14 3.63
CA ILE A 276 3.64 -10.80 4.14
C ILE A 276 2.79 -10.49 5.39
N LEU A 277 1.47 -10.67 5.31
CA LEU A 277 0.57 -10.46 6.44
C LEU A 277 0.89 -11.38 7.63
N ASN A 278 1.22 -12.66 7.38
CA ASN A 278 1.62 -13.59 8.45
C ASN A 278 2.93 -13.18 9.14
N ASN A 279 3.93 -12.71 8.39
CA ASN A 279 5.17 -12.23 8.97
C ASN A 279 4.93 -11.00 9.87
N LEU A 280 4.12 -10.05 9.41
CA LEU A 280 3.74 -8.88 10.21
C LEU A 280 2.87 -9.26 11.42
N LEU A 281 1.97 -10.23 11.28
CA LEU A 281 1.16 -10.71 12.40
C LEU A 281 2.04 -11.31 13.50
N HIS A 282 3.07 -12.07 13.12
CA HIS A 282 3.98 -12.71 14.09
C HIS A 282 4.74 -11.67 14.94
N THR A 283 5.14 -10.54 14.35
CA THR A 283 5.78 -9.44 15.09
C THR A 283 4.76 -8.62 15.88
N ALA A 284 3.60 -8.29 15.28
CA ALA A 284 2.58 -7.45 15.90
C ALA A 284 1.84 -8.11 17.10
N GLU A 285 1.74 -9.44 17.15
CA GLU A 285 1.09 -10.15 18.27
C GLU A 285 1.71 -9.82 19.63
N SER A 286 3.02 -9.52 19.65
CA SER A 286 3.73 -9.14 20.88
C SER A 286 3.63 -7.65 21.20
N ASP A 287 3.55 -6.79 20.20
CA ASP A 287 3.81 -5.36 20.35
C ASP A 287 2.53 -4.51 20.24
N ASP A 288 1.61 -4.83 19.31
CA ASP A 288 0.34 -4.11 19.12
C ASP A 288 -0.83 -5.06 18.79
N PRO A 289 -1.58 -5.48 19.81
CA PRO A 289 -2.74 -6.38 19.61
C PRO A 289 -3.82 -5.84 18.67
N LYS A 290 -3.95 -4.51 18.50
CA LYS A 290 -4.95 -3.92 17.60
C LYS A 290 -4.51 -4.05 16.15
N VAL A 291 -3.23 -3.87 15.88
CA VAL A 291 -2.66 -4.13 14.55
C VAL A 291 -2.76 -5.61 14.23
N ALA A 292 -2.43 -6.49 15.18
CA ALA A 292 -2.57 -7.94 15.01
C ALA A 292 -4.00 -8.36 14.64
N GLU A 293 -5.02 -7.82 15.35
CA GLU A 293 -6.44 -8.10 15.05
C GLU A 293 -6.81 -7.69 13.60
N LYS A 294 -6.34 -6.53 13.13
CA LYS A 294 -6.57 -6.07 11.76
C LYS A 294 -5.90 -6.97 10.72
N LEU A 295 -4.61 -7.28 10.92
CA LEU A 295 -3.85 -8.19 10.05
C LEU A 295 -4.54 -9.55 9.93
N LEU A 296 -4.99 -10.11 11.05
CA LEU A 296 -5.75 -11.36 11.07
C LEU A 296 -7.08 -11.25 10.30
N GLY A 297 -7.80 -10.13 10.46
CA GLY A 297 -9.03 -9.84 9.72
C GLY A 297 -8.82 -9.84 8.20
N TRP A 298 -7.78 -9.18 7.71
CA TRP A 298 -7.44 -9.16 6.28
C TRP A 298 -6.96 -10.51 5.76
N LEU A 299 -6.20 -11.28 6.54
CA LEU A 299 -5.85 -12.66 6.21
C LEU A 299 -7.10 -13.52 6.02
N GLN A 300 -8.09 -13.42 6.91
CA GLN A 300 -9.35 -14.15 6.79
C GLN A 300 -10.14 -13.75 5.53
N ILE A 301 -10.21 -12.44 5.22
CA ILE A 301 -10.85 -11.94 4.00
C ILE A 301 -10.13 -12.51 2.77
N LEU A 302 -8.81 -12.42 2.74
CA LEU A 302 -7.99 -12.92 1.64
C LEU A 302 -8.17 -14.43 1.43
N GLN A 303 -8.34 -15.22 2.48
CA GLN A 303 -8.57 -16.66 2.40
C GLN A 303 -9.97 -17.03 1.91
N ARG A 304 -11.01 -16.29 2.30
CA ARG A 304 -12.42 -16.56 1.93
C ARG A 304 -12.72 -16.30 0.46
N ALA A 305 -12.04 -15.36 -0.17
CA ALA A 305 -12.26 -15.02 -1.59
C ALA A 305 -11.79 -16.13 -2.58
N THR A 306 -11.50 -17.34 -2.08
CA THR A 306 -11.02 -18.49 -2.87
C THR A 306 -12.12 -19.52 -3.18
N VAL A 307 -13.39 -19.26 -2.80
CA VAL A 307 -14.53 -20.18 -3.03
C VAL A 307 -15.35 -19.77 -4.22
#